data_db89dbe5b17e798ad0e41acfe9e2f5a4
#
_entry.id   db89dbe5b17e798ad0e41acfe9e2f5a4
#
_cell.length_a   1.000
_cell.length_b   1.000
_cell.length_c   1.000
_cell.angle_alpha   90.00
_cell.angle_beta   90.00
_cell.angle_gamma   90.00
#
_symmetry.space_group_name_H-M   'P 1'
#
loop_
_entity.id
_entity.type
_entity.pdbx_description
1 polymer ?
#
loop_
_entity_poly.entity_id
_entity_poly.type
_entity_poly.pdbx_seq_one_letter_code
_entity_poly.pdbx_strand_id
1 'polypeptide(L)'
;MMKEDDEIAEFFKEALELKNVSLPKTFVNALKGESVFFDLERFVKAQQVAYEMALHEIETGKKRGHWIWYIFPQIKGLGHSYRSEFYGISCKEEAQAYLNHPMLNQRLREITQALLDCDNPSTEDIFGFPDVMKVKSCMTLFDIVSPNDIFESVLHKYYNGERCTKTLRRLSLQDDKGCERHSE
;
A
#
# COMPACT_ATOMS: atom_id res chain seq x y z
N MET A 1 21.06 -28.17 12.38
CA MET A 1 19.96 -27.23 12.13
C MET A 1 20.26 -26.23 11.02
N MET A 2 21.47 -26.11 10.49
CA MET A 2 21.84 -25.25 9.33
C MET A 2 21.89 -25.98 7.98
N LYS A 3 21.63 -27.28 7.92
CA LYS A 3 21.73 -28.05 6.66
C LYS A 3 20.41 -28.21 5.90
N GLU A 4 19.26 -28.10 6.56
CA GLU A 4 17.95 -28.22 5.90
C GLU A 4 17.56 -26.99 5.09
N ASP A 5 17.94 -25.80 5.56
CA ASP A 5 17.65 -24.55 4.85
C ASP A 5 18.48 -24.39 3.56
N ASP A 6 19.72 -24.91 3.56
CA ASP A 6 20.60 -24.90 2.38
C ASP A 6 20.14 -25.91 1.31
N GLU A 7 19.64 -27.10 1.69
CA GLU A 7 19.09 -28.11 0.76
C GLU A 7 17.79 -27.65 0.09
N ILE A 8 16.95 -26.95 0.83
CA ILE A 8 15.69 -26.39 0.31
C ILE A 8 15.99 -25.26 -0.69
N ALA A 9 16.96 -24.40 -0.40
CA ALA A 9 17.38 -23.32 -1.29
C ALA A 9 17.99 -23.87 -2.60
N GLU A 10 18.74 -24.94 -2.54
CA GLU A 10 19.39 -25.58 -3.70
C GLU A 10 18.37 -26.33 -4.57
N PHE A 11 17.39 -27.01 -3.97
CA PHE A 11 16.28 -27.67 -4.66
C PHE A 11 15.40 -26.64 -5.44
N PHE A 12 15.09 -25.50 -4.83
CA PHE A 12 14.35 -24.44 -5.53
C PHE A 12 15.15 -23.80 -6.64
N LYS A 13 16.48 -23.67 -6.49
CA LYS A 13 17.36 -23.13 -7.53
C LYS A 13 17.41 -24.02 -8.76
N GLU A 14 17.51 -25.32 -8.57
CA GLU A 14 17.50 -26.32 -9.65
C GLU A 14 16.13 -26.40 -10.35
N ALA A 15 15.02 -26.32 -9.61
CA ALA A 15 13.66 -26.31 -10.15
C ALA A 15 13.35 -25.07 -11.00
N LEU A 16 14.04 -23.96 -10.75
CA LEU A 16 13.88 -22.68 -11.44
C LEU A 16 14.68 -22.59 -12.72
N GLU A 17 15.85 -23.18 -12.77
CA GLU A 17 16.66 -23.28 -13.99
C GLU A 17 15.98 -24.13 -15.08
N LEU A 18 15.16 -25.10 -14.67
CA LEU A 18 14.44 -26.03 -15.57
C LEU A 18 13.17 -25.44 -16.21
N LYS A 19 12.62 -24.30 -15.74
CA LYS A 19 11.31 -23.81 -16.22
C LYS A 19 11.28 -22.40 -16.80
N ASN A 20 12.40 -21.74 -16.94
CA ASN A 20 12.46 -20.37 -17.51
C ASN A 20 11.45 -19.39 -16.85
N VAL A 21 11.18 -19.56 -15.55
CA VAL A 21 10.26 -18.72 -14.78
C VAL A 21 11.03 -17.55 -14.19
N SER A 22 10.70 -16.33 -14.63
CA SER A 22 11.20 -15.11 -13.99
C SER A 22 10.57 -14.95 -12.61
N LEU A 23 11.35 -15.15 -11.55
CA LEU A 23 10.90 -14.90 -10.18
C LEU A 23 10.73 -13.41 -9.90
N PRO A 24 9.74 -13.03 -9.08
CA PRO A 24 9.68 -11.69 -8.53
C PRO A 24 11.00 -11.33 -7.84
N LYS A 25 11.50 -10.10 -8.03
CA LYS A 25 12.76 -9.62 -7.43
C LYS A 25 12.81 -9.80 -5.91
N THR A 26 11.67 -9.70 -5.23
CA THR A 26 11.50 -9.97 -3.80
C THR A 26 11.89 -11.38 -3.40
N PHE A 27 11.56 -12.37 -4.23
CA PHE A 27 11.90 -13.76 -3.98
C PHE A 27 13.40 -14.02 -4.24
N VAL A 28 13.96 -13.41 -5.30
CA VAL A 28 15.41 -13.48 -5.59
C VAL A 28 16.23 -12.83 -4.47
N ASN A 29 15.75 -11.73 -3.90
CA ASN A 29 16.40 -11.05 -2.78
C ASN A 29 16.33 -11.86 -1.48
N ALA A 30 15.20 -12.52 -1.21
CA ALA A 30 15.06 -13.44 -0.07
C ALA A 30 16.04 -14.63 -0.18
N LEU A 31 16.24 -15.20 -1.38
CA LEU A 31 17.21 -16.26 -1.63
C LEU A 31 18.67 -15.80 -1.48
N LYS A 32 18.94 -14.50 -1.68
CA LYS A 32 20.27 -13.90 -1.48
C LYS A 32 20.55 -13.47 -0.03
N GLY A 33 19.60 -13.72 0.90
CA GLY A 33 19.69 -13.25 2.28
C GLY A 33 19.47 -11.75 2.45
N GLU A 34 19.05 -11.05 1.38
CA GLU A 34 18.69 -9.63 1.40
C GLU A 34 17.20 -9.50 1.67
N SER A 35 16.74 -9.78 2.90
CA SER A 35 15.36 -9.47 3.28
C SER A 35 15.19 -7.94 3.39
N VAL A 36 14.42 -7.36 2.50
CA VAL A 36 14.01 -5.96 2.64
C VAL A 36 12.95 -5.92 3.74
N PHE A 37 13.35 -5.47 4.92
CA PHE A 37 12.43 -5.26 6.03
C PHE A 37 11.74 -3.91 5.86
N PHE A 38 10.41 -3.93 5.73
CA PHE A 38 9.58 -2.72 5.77
C PHE A 38 9.04 -2.54 7.20
N ASP A 39 9.20 -1.34 7.77
CA ASP A 39 8.61 -1.00 9.06
C ASP A 39 7.09 -0.77 8.92
N LEU A 40 6.33 -1.87 8.83
CA LEU A 40 4.87 -1.80 8.82
C LEU A 40 4.27 -1.53 10.20
N GLU A 41 5.05 -1.70 11.26
CA GLU A 41 4.63 -1.47 12.64
C GLU A 41 4.20 -0.01 12.90
N ARG A 42 4.76 0.93 12.15
CA ARG A 42 4.32 2.34 12.19
C ARG A 42 2.84 2.52 11.86
N PHE A 43 2.32 1.74 10.89
CA PHE A 43 0.89 1.75 10.55
C PHE A 43 0.06 1.02 11.61
N VAL A 44 0.53 -0.15 12.06
CA VAL A 44 -0.15 -0.95 13.07
C VAL A 44 -0.42 -0.12 14.33
N LYS A 45 0.61 0.53 14.88
CA LYS A 45 0.51 1.37 16.08
C LYS A 45 -0.43 2.56 15.90
N ALA A 46 -0.33 3.26 14.78
CA ALA A 46 -1.20 4.41 14.51
C ALA A 46 -2.67 3.99 14.36
N GLN A 47 -2.92 2.88 13.69
CA GLN A 47 -4.26 2.35 13.47
C GLN A 47 -4.91 1.76 14.73
N GLN A 48 -4.13 1.20 15.66
CA GLN A 48 -4.67 0.71 16.95
C GLN A 48 -5.46 1.77 17.70
N VAL A 49 -5.05 3.03 17.58
CA VAL A 49 -5.68 4.15 18.29
C VAL A 49 -6.81 4.80 17.48
N ALA A 50 -6.68 4.85 16.15
CA ALA A 50 -7.52 5.72 15.33
C ALA A 50 -8.44 5.00 14.34
N TYR A 51 -8.32 3.68 14.17
CA TYR A 51 -9.01 2.97 13.10
C TYR A 51 -10.53 3.01 13.26
N GLU A 52 -11.05 2.68 14.44
CA GLU A 52 -12.50 2.63 14.69
C GLU A 52 -13.15 4.01 14.48
N MET A 53 -12.47 5.07 14.92
CA MET A 53 -12.95 6.43 14.67
C MET A 53 -12.94 6.78 13.18
N ALA A 54 -11.88 6.40 12.47
CA ALA A 54 -11.76 6.65 11.04
C ALA A 54 -12.85 5.90 10.25
N LEU A 55 -13.11 4.64 10.60
CA LEU A 55 -14.17 3.83 9.99
C LEU A 55 -15.53 4.48 10.20
N HIS A 56 -15.86 4.85 11.43
CA HIS A 56 -17.12 5.54 11.76
C HIS A 56 -17.27 6.87 11.00
N GLU A 57 -16.20 7.66 10.86
CA GLU A 57 -16.24 8.92 10.10
C GLU A 57 -16.52 8.67 8.60
N ILE A 58 -16.00 7.57 8.01
CA ILE A 58 -16.30 7.19 6.63
C ILE A 58 -17.73 6.71 6.49
N GLU A 59 -18.21 5.83 7.38
CA GLU A 59 -19.61 5.34 7.39
C GLU A 59 -20.62 6.50 7.50
N THR A 60 -20.30 7.53 8.28
CA THR A 60 -21.14 8.73 8.44
C THR A 60 -20.92 9.79 7.34
N GLY A 61 -20.04 9.52 6.38
CA GLY A 61 -19.81 10.38 5.22
C GLY A 61 -19.08 11.69 5.52
N LYS A 62 -18.36 11.78 6.66
CA LYS A 62 -17.63 13.01 7.00
C LYS A 62 -16.39 12.76 7.83
N LYS A 63 -15.22 12.94 7.21
CA LYS A 63 -13.92 12.92 7.89
C LYS A 63 -13.74 14.17 8.77
N ARG A 64 -13.28 13.98 9.99
CA ARG A 64 -12.97 15.04 10.97
C ARG A 64 -11.57 14.90 11.56
N GLY A 65 -11.14 13.67 11.80
CA GLY A 65 -9.85 13.34 12.39
C GLY A 65 -8.65 13.51 11.45
N HIS A 66 -7.45 13.44 12.00
CA HIS A 66 -6.17 13.64 11.30
C HIS A 66 -5.48 12.30 11.01
N TRP A 67 -6.18 11.35 10.41
CA TRP A 67 -5.75 9.96 10.26
C TRP A 67 -5.41 9.54 8.81
N ILE A 68 -5.56 10.41 7.83
CA ILE A 68 -5.47 10.07 6.41
C ILE A 68 -4.17 9.36 6.02
N TRP A 69 -3.02 9.76 6.59
CA TRP A 69 -1.70 9.27 6.19
C TRP A 69 -1.45 7.79 6.49
N TYR A 70 -2.07 7.25 7.55
CA TYR A 70 -1.89 5.87 7.98
C TYR A 70 -3.12 4.98 7.81
N ILE A 71 -4.26 5.55 7.45
CA ILE A 71 -5.47 4.81 7.08
C ILE A 71 -5.54 4.61 5.56
N PHE A 72 -5.27 5.66 4.77
CA PHE A 72 -5.15 5.61 3.32
C PHE A 72 -3.73 6.01 2.90
N PRO A 73 -2.72 5.14 3.14
CA PRO A 73 -1.34 5.51 2.87
C PRO A 73 -1.09 5.67 1.37
N GLN A 74 -0.31 6.68 1.02
CA GLN A 74 0.05 6.99 -0.36
C GLN A 74 1.54 6.72 -0.60
N ILE A 75 1.96 6.72 -1.87
CA ILE A 75 3.37 6.62 -2.23
C ILE A 75 4.18 7.79 -1.63
N LYS A 76 5.37 7.52 -1.13
CA LYS A 76 6.28 8.50 -0.54
C LYS A 76 6.70 9.58 -1.55
N GLY A 77 6.90 10.81 -1.06
CA GLY A 77 7.38 11.93 -1.87
C GLY A 77 6.31 12.69 -2.65
N LEU A 78 5.02 12.48 -2.34
CA LEU A 78 3.93 13.33 -2.85
C LEU A 78 3.63 14.52 -1.94
N GLY A 79 3.93 14.41 -0.67
CA GLY A 79 3.82 15.48 0.32
C GLY A 79 5.17 15.78 0.96
N HIS A 80 5.26 16.91 1.68
CA HIS A 80 6.51 17.38 2.32
C HIS A 80 6.40 17.45 3.84
N SER A 81 5.28 17.07 4.43
CA SER A 81 5.12 17.05 5.89
C SER A 81 5.80 15.83 6.50
N TYR A 82 6.23 15.94 7.76
CA TYR A 82 6.76 14.80 8.51
C TYR A 82 5.85 13.57 8.41
N ARG A 83 4.53 13.74 8.56
CA ARG A 83 3.57 12.62 8.47
C ARG A 83 3.53 11.99 7.08
N SER A 84 3.58 12.79 6.01
CA SER A 84 3.57 12.27 4.64
C SER A 84 4.85 11.48 4.30
N GLU A 85 5.99 11.89 4.87
CA GLU A 85 7.25 11.16 4.72
C GLU A 85 7.28 9.90 5.60
N PHE A 86 6.87 10.01 6.86
CA PHE A 86 6.90 8.91 7.82
C PHE A 86 5.95 7.77 7.44
N TYR A 87 4.72 8.08 7.02
CA TYR A 87 3.72 7.09 6.60
C TYR A 87 3.70 6.82 5.09
N GLY A 88 4.58 7.44 4.33
CA GLY A 88 4.68 7.19 2.89
C GLY A 88 5.15 5.77 2.58
N ILE A 89 4.47 5.08 1.67
CA ILE A 89 4.89 3.80 1.12
C ILE A 89 6.04 4.05 0.15
N SER A 90 7.17 3.41 0.37
CA SER A 90 8.41 3.68 -0.36
C SER A 90 8.43 3.11 -1.77
N CYS A 91 7.78 1.95 -2.01
CA CYS A 91 7.80 1.24 -3.29
C CYS A 91 6.64 0.24 -3.42
N LYS A 92 6.51 -0.39 -4.59
CA LYS A 92 5.50 -1.44 -4.85
C LYS A 92 5.65 -2.63 -3.91
N GLU A 93 6.87 -3.00 -3.60
CA GLU A 93 7.18 -4.12 -2.70
C GLU A 93 6.68 -3.84 -1.28
N GLU A 94 6.79 -2.61 -0.79
CA GLU A 94 6.22 -2.23 0.50
C GLU A 94 4.69 -2.21 0.46
N ALA A 95 4.09 -1.71 -0.62
CA ALA A 95 2.64 -1.79 -0.80
C ALA A 95 2.15 -3.23 -0.83
N GLN A 96 2.87 -4.14 -1.47
CA GLN A 96 2.56 -5.56 -1.47
C GLN A 96 2.73 -6.18 -0.06
N ALA A 97 3.80 -5.82 0.66
CA ALA A 97 3.99 -6.25 2.04
C ALA A 97 2.87 -5.75 2.96
N TYR A 98 2.38 -4.53 2.75
CA TYR A 98 1.22 -3.98 3.45
C TYR A 98 -0.04 -4.82 3.22
N LEU A 99 -0.33 -5.22 1.97
CA LEU A 99 -1.46 -6.11 1.65
C LEU A 99 -1.26 -7.55 2.14
N ASN A 100 -0.02 -8.00 2.31
CA ASN A 100 0.28 -9.31 2.88
C ASN A 100 0.17 -9.32 4.42
N HIS A 101 0.15 -8.15 5.07
CA HIS A 101 -0.02 -8.05 6.52
C HIS A 101 -1.50 -8.22 6.90
N PRO A 102 -1.89 -9.27 7.66
CA PRO A 102 -3.30 -9.64 7.85
C PRO A 102 -4.19 -8.49 8.34
N MET A 103 -3.76 -7.78 9.39
CA MET A 103 -4.55 -6.70 9.97
C MET A 103 -4.62 -5.46 9.08
N LEU A 104 -3.49 -5.05 8.44
CA LEU A 104 -3.47 -3.87 7.59
C LEU A 104 -4.30 -4.08 6.32
N ASN A 105 -4.21 -5.27 5.71
CA ASN A 105 -5.01 -5.65 4.56
C ASN A 105 -6.51 -5.66 4.89
N GLN A 106 -6.88 -6.33 5.99
CA GLN A 106 -8.28 -6.39 6.42
C GLN A 106 -8.84 -4.98 6.62
N ARG A 107 -8.16 -4.13 7.37
CA ARG A 107 -8.61 -2.77 7.67
C ARG A 107 -8.70 -1.87 6.44
N LEU A 108 -7.70 -1.95 5.56
CA LEU A 108 -7.73 -1.16 4.32
C LEU A 108 -8.93 -1.55 3.45
N ARG A 109 -9.22 -2.85 3.32
CA ARG A 109 -10.37 -3.34 2.56
C ARG A 109 -11.70 -2.96 3.21
N GLU A 110 -11.82 -3.12 4.51
CA GLU A 110 -13.01 -2.81 5.28
C GLU A 110 -13.38 -1.32 5.17
N ILE A 111 -12.42 -0.41 5.39
CA ILE A 111 -12.69 1.03 5.27
C ILE A 111 -12.89 1.48 3.81
N THR A 112 -12.27 0.77 2.86
CA THR A 112 -12.51 1.00 1.42
C THR A 112 -13.92 0.55 1.04
N GLN A 113 -14.40 -0.57 1.59
CA GLN A 113 -15.77 -1.02 1.41
C GLN A 113 -16.77 -0.04 2.04
N ALA A 114 -16.52 0.42 3.27
CA ALA A 114 -17.34 1.44 3.91
C ALA A 114 -17.43 2.74 3.08
N LEU A 115 -16.33 3.13 2.43
CA LEU A 115 -16.33 4.26 1.50
C LEU A 115 -17.20 3.98 0.25
N LEU A 116 -17.16 2.76 -0.28
CA LEU A 116 -18.01 2.36 -1.41
C LEU A 116 -19.50 2.31 -1.02
N ASP A 117 -19.81 1.90 0.21
CA ASP A 117 -21.17 1.78 0.72
C ASP A 117 -21.72 3.13 1.21
N CYS A 118 -20.87 4.13 1.37
CA CYS A 118 -21.28 5.47 1.79
C CYS A 118 -22.21 6.11 0.77
N ASP A 119 -23.36 6.62 1.25
CA ASP A 119 -24.37 7.28 0.43
C ASP A 119 -23.93 8.65 -0.12
N ASN A 120 -22.88 9.27 0.47
CA ASN A 120 -22.37 10.54 -0.02
C ASN A 120 -21.61 10.34 -1.34
N PRO A 121 -22.09 10.94 -2.45
CA PRO A 121 -21.50 10.77 -3.77
C PRO A 121 -20.19 11.56 -3.97
N SER A 122 -19.83 12.43 -3.03
CA SER A 122 -18.70 13.35 -3.16
C SER A 122 -17.59 13.06 -2.17
N THR A 123 -16.47 12.56 -2.66
CA THR A 123 -15.26 12.40 -1.82
C THR A 123 -14.71 13.74 -1.32
N GLU A 124 -14.97 14.85 -2.01
CA GLU A 124 -14.61 16.19 -1.54
C GLU A 124 -15.39 16.58 -0.29
N ASP A 125 -16.67 16.23 -0.23
CA ASP A 125 -17.52 16.47 0.94
C ASP A 125 -17.14 15.56 2.10
N ILE A 126 -16.74 14.31 1.82
CA ILE A 126 -16.30 13.34 2.83
C ILE A 126 -14.95 13.75 3.43
N PHE A 127 -13.94 13.98 2.59
CA PHE A 127 -12.56 14.15 3.01
C PHE A 127 -12.08 15.60 3.09
N GLY A 128 -12.63 16.47 2.27
CA GLY A 128 -12.11 17.82 2.06
C GLY A 128 -10.79 17.86 1.31
N PHE A 129 -10.40 19.05 0.86
CA PHE A 129 -9.10 19.27 0.25
C PHE A 129 -8.04 19.52 1.34
N PRO A 130 -6.81 18.95 1.26
CA PRO A 130 -6.28 18.14 0.16
C PRO A 130 -6.46 16.61 0.32
N ASP A 131 -7.20 16.12 1.32
CA ASP A 131 -7.26 14.71 1.67
C ASP A 131 -7.93 13.86 0.57
N VAL A 132 -8.89 14.42 -0.17
CA VAL A 132 -9.50 13.78 -1.35
C VAL A 132 -8.44 13.32 -2.37
N MET A 133 -7.36 14.10 -2.57
CA MET A 133 -6.27 13.74 -3.47
C MET A 133 -5.38 12.61 -2.91
N LYS A 134 -5.27 12.53 -1.59
CA LYS A 134 -4.52 11.45 -0.92
C LYS A 134 -5.25 10.12 -1.06
N VAL A 135 -6.59 10.11 -0.97
CA VAL A 135 -7.40 8.93 -1.23
C VAL A 135 -7.22 8.45 -2.67
N LYS A 136 -7.31 9.35 -3.67
CA LYS A 136 -7.04 9.00 -5.08
C LYS A 136 -5.67 8.37 -5.25
N SER A 137 -4.65 8.93 -4.60
CA SER A 137 -3.27 8.41 -4.63
C SER A 137 -3.15 7.02 -3.99
N CYS A 138 -3.78 6.82 -2.82
CA CYS A 138 -3.82 5.53 -2.13
C CYS A 138 -4.50 4.47 -2.99
N MET A 139 -5.69 4.73 -3.50
CA MET A 139 -6.43 3.80 -4.36
C MET A 139 -5.61 3.45 -5.62
N THR A 140 -4.95 4.42 -6.23
CA THR A 140 -4.06 4.18 -7.37
C THR A 140 -2.90 3.25 -7.02
N LEU A 141 -2.25 3.48 -5.87
CA LEU A 141 -1.12 2.66 -5.43
C LEU A 141 -1.54 1.19 -5.25
N PHE A 142 -2.64 0.96 -4.52
CA PHE A 142 -3.09 -0.40 -4.23
C PHE A 142 -3.75 -1.09 -5.41
N ASP A 143 -4.37 -0.36 -6.33
CA ASP A 143 -4.86 -0.88 -7.59
C ASP A 143 -3.72 -1.37 -8.52
N ILE A 144 -2.56 -0.73 -8.50
CA ILE A 144 -1.38 -1.20 -9.25
C ILE A 144 -0.82 -2.52 -8.70
N VAL A 145 -0.81 -2.71 -7.38
CA VAL A 145 -0.26 -3.93 -6.76
C VAL A 145 -1.29 -5.04 -6.57
N SER A 146 -2.58 -4.73 -6.65
CA SER A 146 -3.70 -5.66 -6.60
C SER A 146 -4.75 -5.27 -7.64
N PRO A 147 -4.51 -5.52 -8.94
CA PRO A 147 -5.41 -5.12 -10.00
C PRO A 147 -6.73 -5.92 -9.97
N ASN A 148 -7.81 -5.32 -10.50
CA ASN A 148 -9.18 -5.85 -10.50
C ASN A 148 -9.73 -6.09 -9.08
N ASP A 149 -9.41 -5.23 -8.16
CA ASP A 149 -9.75 -5.32 -6.76
C ASP A 149 -10.65 -4.13 -6.32
N ILE A 150 -11.04 -4.10 -5.06
CA ILE A 150 -11.90 -3.07 -4.45
C ILE A 150 -11.38 -1.63 -4.67
N PHE A 151 -10.06 -1.46 -4.82
CA PHE A 151 -9.42 -0.15 -5.02
C PHE A 151 -9.79 0.47 -6.37
N GLU A 152 -9.87 -0.34 -7.42
CA GLU A 152 -10.35 0.05 -8.73
C GLU A 152 -11.80 0.52 -8.68
N SER A 153 -12.64 -0.15 -7.89
CA SER A 153 -14.05 0.21 -7.71
C SER A 153 -14.22 1.62 -7.15
N VAL A 154 -13.36 2.03 -6.19
CA VAL A 154 -13.35 3.41 -5.67
C VAL A 154 -12.92 4.42 -6.73
N LEU A 155 -11.89 4.08 -7.54
CA LEU A 155 -11.47 4.95 -8.64
C LEU A 155 -12.62 5.14 -9.65
N HIS A 156 -13.36 4.09 -9.97
CA HIS A 156 -14.55 4.19 -10.85
C HIS A 156 -15.68 5.01 -10.22
N LYS A 157 -16.03 4.74 -8.96
CA LYS A 157 -17.16 5.43 -8.30
C LYS A 157 -16.91 6.93 -8.14
N TYR A 158 -15.70 7.33 -7.74
CA TYR A 158 -15.44 8.69 -7.29
C TYR A 158 -14.48 9.50 -8.16
N TYR A 159 -13.74 8.85 -9.06
CA TYR A 159 -12.70 9.51 -9.86
C TYR A 159 -12.79 9.18 -11.36
N ASN A 160 -13.98 8.73 -11.83
CA ASN A 160 -14.23 8.37 -13.23
C ASN A 160 -13.27 7.32 -13.81
N GLY A 161 -12.76 6.41 -12.97
CA GLY A 161 -11.73 5.42 -13.35
C GLY A 161 -10.32 5.99 -13.51
N GLU A 162 -10.12 7.28 -13.22
CA GLU A 162 -8.83 7.94 -13.39
C GLU A 162 -7.87 7.63 -12.23
N ARG A 163 -6.69 7.14 -12.55
CA ARG A 163 -5.57 6.97 -11.63
C ARG A 163 -4.86 8.29 -11.36
N CYS A 164 -4.22 8.42 -10.19
CA CYS A 164 -3.40 9.59 -9.84
C CYS A 164 -2.09 9.60 -10.65
N THR A 165 -1.94 10.54 -11.58
CA THR A 165 -0.76 10.66 -12.45
C THR A 165 0.54 10.87 -11.68
N LYS A 166 0.51 11.59 -10.55
CA LYS A 166 1.67 11.80 -9.68
C LYS A 166 2.13 10.48 -9.05
N THR A 167 1.19 9.62 -8.63
CA THR A 167 1.48 8.29 -8.08
C THR A 167 2.11 7.40 -9.14
N LEU A 168 1.52 7.34 -10.35
CA LEU A 168 2.06 6.56 -11.47
C LEU A 168 3.49 6.99 -11.83
N ARG A 169 3.73 8.29 -11.91
CA ARG A 169 5.07 8.83 -12.19
C ARG A 169 6.09 8.46 -11.11
N ARG A 170 5.69 8.50 -9.83
CA ARG A 170 6.57 8.10 -8.72
C ARG A 170 6.92 6.63 -8.79
N LEU A 171 5.95 5.76 -9.07
CA LEU A 171 6.17 4.33 -9.20
C LEU A 171 7.10 3.99 -10.36
N SER A 172 6.95 4.63 -11.54
CA SER A 172 7.85 4.40 -12.67
C SER A 172 9.29 4.84 -12.37
N LEU A 173 9.50 5.96 -11.68
CA LEU A 173 10.84 6.40 -11.27
C LEU A 173 11.50 5.46 -10.25
N GLN A 174 10.73 4.69 -9.50
CA GLN A 174 11.25 3.69 -8.55
C GLN A 174 11.59 2.37 -9.23
N ASP A 175 10.85 1.98 -10.26
CA ASP A 175 11.19 0.80 -11.06
C ASP A 175 12.60 0.92 -11.66
N ASP A 176 13.03 2.15 -12.02
CA ASP A 176 14.36 2.43 -12.56
C ASP A 176 15.48 2.44 -11.49
N LYS A 177 15.17 2.80 -10.25
CA LYS A 177 16.16 3.02 -9.16
C LYS A 177 16.19 1.91 -8.10
N GLY A 178 15.21 1.03 -8.06
CA GLY A 178 14.99 0.11 -6.95
C GLY A 178 14.36 0.78 -5.72
N CYS A 179 13.93 -0.04 -4.75
CA CYS A 179 13.33 0.45 -3.51
C CYS A 179 14.40 1.13 -2.64
N GLU A 180 14.20 2.40 -2.28
CA GLU A 180 15.10 3.11 -1.35
C GLU A 180 15.04 2.43 0.03
N ARG A 181 16.19 1.93 0.49
CA ARG A 181 16.32 1.35 1.84
C ARG A 181 16.16 2.47 2.86
N HIS A 182 15.31 2.27 3.86
CA HIS A 182 15.39 3.06 5.07
C HIS A 182 16.70 2.68 5.76
N SER A 183 17.73 3.51 5.61
CA SER A 183 18.89 3.47 6.51
C SER A 183 18.45 3.99 7.87
N GLU A 184 18.77 3.20 8.90
CA GLU A 184 18.57 3.49 10.32
C GLU A 184 19.12 4.86 10.72
#